data_0bde57a6adfdfe52da41fa754d0e64a2
#
_entry.id   0bde57a6adfdfe52da41fa754d0e64a2
#
_cell.length_a   1.000
_cell.length_b   1.000
_cell.length_c   1.000
_cell.angle_alpha   90.00
_cell.angle_beta   90.00
_cell.angle_gamma   90.00
#
_symmetry.space_group_name_H-M   'P 1'
#
loop_
_entity.id
_entity.type
_entity.pdbx_description
1 polymer ?
#
loop_
_entity_poly.entity_id
_entity_poly.type
_entity_poly.pdbx_seq_one_letter_code
_entity_poly.pdbx_strand_id
1 'polypeptide(L)'
;LKAWFDILTPKQFWFFTSIEKVLREYGIEVLLTSRRYEQLTPILEDVGRRDIIIVGEFGGGSLLGKLKTSVKRTVELVDIIEEHSPDICVSSGSLDMTRISFGLGIPHILLSDTPESPVNRYCVPLSNYVFTPWIIPKDEWVKYGISGRKVLKYRALDPVAWLDGFRPSKRILYEFGIDEFNYVLLRMPETQASYLIGINTEYVMRLVEKLASNLSGVKLVILPRYGEQAIQLKSLGKNAIIFERPVSDHSIVYYASLFVGGGGTMTQEAVLMGVPTISVYPGRLPAVHRYLIDVGALKHFKSWQSALKEIYKSTKAR
;
A
#
# COMPACT_ATOMS: atom_id res chain seq x y z
N LEU A 1 -3.60 -27.71 9.07
CA LEU A 1 -3.28 -26.94 7.86
C LEU A 1 -2.45 -25.73 8.26
N LYS A 2 -1.33 -25.50 7.57
CA LYS A 2 -0.43 -24.37 7.80
C LYS A 2 -0.35 -23.52 6.52
N ALA A 3 -0.67 -22.23 6.63
CA ALA A 3 -0.61 -21.27 5.55
C ALA A 3 0.59 -20.35 5.72
N TRP A 4 1.41 -20.19 4.69
CA TRP A 4 2.52 -19.24 4.64
C TRP A 4 2.12 -17.98 3.90
N PHE A 5 2.27 -16.81 4.55
CA PHE A 5 2.08 -15.49 3.96
C PHE A 5 3.39 -14.73 3.90
N ASP A 6 3.72 -14.14 2.76
CA ASP A 6 4.92 -13.31 2.59
C ASP A 6 4.55 -11.83 2.45
N ILE A 7 4.96 -11.03 3.43
CA ILE A 7 4.60 -9.62 3.61
C ILE A 7 5.73 -8.73 3.10
N LEU A 8 5.50 -8.01 2.00
CA LEU A 8 6.52 -7.16 1.38
C LEU A 8 6.25 -5.65 1.51
N THR A 9 5.04 -5.26 1.93
CA THR A 9 4.61 -3.86 2.00
C THR A 9 3.66 -3.61 3.17
N PRO A 10 3.49 -2.35 3.63
CA PRO A 10 2.50 -2.01 4.66
C PRO A 10 1.08 -2.47 4.35
N LYS A 11 0.63 -2.33 3.08
CA LYS A 11 -0.68 -2.84 2.65
C LYS A 11 -0.83 -4.34 2.92
N GLN A 12 0.18 -5.12 2.54
CA GLN A 12 0.16 -6.58 2.72
C GLN A 12 0.17 -6.95 4.20
N PHE A 13 0.87 -6.18 5.04
CA PHE A 13 0.86 -6.39 6.48
C PHE A 13 -0.56 -6.28 7.04
N TRP A 14 -1.24 -5.17 6.81
CA TRP A 14 -2.61 -4.99 7.31
C TRP A 14 -3.58 -6.03 6.73
N PHE A 15 -3.48 -6.31 5.44
CA PHE A 15 -4.36 -7.24 4.77
C PHE A 15 -4.17 -8.68 5.26
N PHE A 16 -2.92 -9.14 5.31
CA PHE A 16 -2.63 -10.52 5.67
C PHE A 16 -2.81 -10.78 7.17
N THR A 17 -2.53 -9.83 8.03
CA THR A 17 -2.82 -9.98 9.46
C THR A 17 -4.32 -9.98 9.77
N SER A 18 -5.12 -9.29 8.97
CA SER A 18 -6.59 -9.39 9.08
C SER A 18 -7.09 -10.78 8.65
N ILE A 19 -6.53 -11.34 7.58
CA ILE A 19 -6.83 -12.70 7.11
C ILE A 19 -6.30 -13.73 8.13
N GLU A 20 -5.08 -13.56 8.62
CA GLU A 20 -4.48 -14.41 9.66
C GLU A 20 -5.41 -14.56 10.86
N LYS A 21 -5.97 -13.45 11.37
CA LYS A 21 -6.89 -13.47 12.51
C LYS A 21 -8.05 -14.44 12.26
N VAL A 22 -8.69 -14.34 11.10
CA VAL A 22 -9.80 -15.21 10.72
C VAL A 22 -9.34 -16.66 10.56
N LEU A 23 -8.22 -16.92 9.89
CA LEU A 23 -7.72 -18.28 9.67
C LEU A 23 -7.40 -19.00 11.01
N ARG A 24 -6.84 -18.28 11.99
CA ARG A 24 -6.58 -18.83 13.33
C ARG A 24 -7.86 -19.21 14.06
N GLU A 25 -8.97 -18.47 13.88
CA GLU A 25 -10.29 -18.83 14.43
C GLU A 25 -10.81 -20.17 13.85
N TYR A 26 -10.38 -20.52 12.63
CA TYR A 26 -10.67 -21.82 12.00
C TYR A 26 -9.62 -22.91 12.29
N GLY A 27 -8.70 -22.67 13.22
CA GLY A 27 -7.66 -23.64 13.59
C GLY A 27 -6.55 -23.80 12.55
N ILE A 28 -6.37 -22.86 11.62
CA ILE A 28 -5.33 -22.87 10.62
C ILE A 28 -4.09 -22.16 11.20
N GLU A 29 -2.96 -22.85 11.20
CA GLU A 29 -1.67 -22.24 11.55
C GLU A 29 -1.22 -21.27 10.47
N VAL A 30 -0.66 -20.14 10.88
CA VAL A 30 -0.17 -19.12 9.93
C VAL A 30 1.29 -18.81 10.23
N LEU A 31 2.13 -19.02 9.21
CA LEU A 31 3.52 -18.56 9.15
C LEU A 31 3.58 -17.23 8.42
N LEU A 32 4.17 -16.23 9.04
CA LEU A 32 4.38 -14.92 8.43
C LEU A 32 5.86 -14.67 8.22
N THR A 33 6.23 -14.32 6.99
CA THR A 33 7.57 -13.83 6.65
C THR A 33 7.51 -12.41 6.11
N SER A 34 8.58 -11.67 6.28
CA SER A 34 8.72 -10.32 5.75
C SER A 34 10.20 -10.05 5.39
N ARG A 35 10.49 -8.83 4.97
CA ARG A 35 11.83 -8.33 4.72
C ARG A 35 12.04 -6.99 5.42
N ARG A 36 13.29 -6.59 5.67
CA ARG A 36 13.59 -5.23 6.12
C ARG A 36 13.23 -4.24 5.02
N TYR A 37 12.37 -3.30 5.35
CA TYR A 37 11.91 -2.27 4.44
C TYR A 37 11.55 -1.01 5.21
N GLU A 38 12.11 0.13 4.83
CA GLU A 38 11.97 1.40 5.56
C GLU A 38 10.51 1.86 5.78
N GLN A 39 9.57 1.44 4.91
CA GLN A 39 8.16 1.75 5.06
C GLN A 39 7.40 0.73 5.92
N LEU A 40 7.93 -0.46 6.14
CA LEU A 40 7.24 -1.54 6.84
C LEU A 40 7.84 -1.82 8.21
N THR A 41 9.17 -1.85 8.32
CA THR A 41 9.86 -2.20 9.57
C THR A 41 9.40 -1.36 10.76
N PRO A 42 9.27 0.00 10.66
CA PRO A 42 8.77 0.81 11.76
C PRO A 42 7.33 0.47 12.16
N ILE A 43 6.48 0.10 11.19
CA ILE A 43 5.08 -0.30 11.46
C ILE A 43 5.05 -1.60 12.26
N LEU A 44 5.89 -2.59 11.90
CA LEU A 44 5.98 -3.86 12.64
C LEU A 44 6.43 -3.64 14.09
N GLU A 45 7.39 -2.74 14.30
CA GLU A 45 7.88 -2.35 15.61
C GLU A 45 6.80 -1.65 16.44
N ASP A 46 6.12 -0.65 15.87
CA ASP A 46 5.04 0.11 16.52
C ASP A 46 3.87 -0.78 16.95
N VAL A 47 3.52 -1.77 16.12
CA VAL A 47 2.42 -2.72 16.40
C VAL A 47 2.87 -3.87 17.29
N GLY A 48 4.18 -4.06 17.48
CA GLY A 48 4.74 -5.10 18.34
C GLY A 48 4.69 -6.50 17.75
N ARG A 49 4.65 -6.66 16.41
CA ARG A 49 4.63 -7.96 15.71
C ARG A 49 6.02 -8.56 15.60
N ARG A 50 6.42 -9.24 16.67
CA ARG A 50 7.72 -9.95 16.79
C ARG A 50 7.69 -11.39 16.27
N ASP A 51 6.52 -11.90 15.97
CA ASP A 51 6.26 -13.25 15.45
C ASP A 51 6.47 -13.36 13.93
N ILE A 52 6.67 -12.23 13.23
CA ILE A 52 6.96 -12.20 11.80
C ILE A 52 8.45 -12.44 11.58
N ILE A 53 8.79 -13.49 10.84
CA ILE A 53 10.19 -13.82 10.52
C ILE A 53 10.70 -12.85 9.44
N ILE A 54 11.72 -12.08 9.79
CA ILE A 54 12.33 -11.09 8.87
C ILE A 54 13.48 -11.76 8.13
N VAL A 55 13.35 -11.85 6.79
CA VAL A 55 14.33 -12.47 5.89
C VAL A 55 14.69 -11.51 4.78
N GLY A 56 15.97 -11.20 4.65
CA GLY A 56 16.49 -10.30 3.64
C GLY A 56 16.01 -8.83 3.78
N GLU A 57 16.18 -8.07 2.71
CA GLU A 57 15.91 -6.63 2.70
C GLU A 57 15.31 -6.15 1.38
N PHE A 58 14.84 -4.91 1.33
CA PHE A 58 14.37 -4.26 0.12
C PHE A 58 15.56 -3.88 -0.79
N GLY A 59 15.51 -4.26 -2.05
CA GLY A 59 16.61 -4.07 -3.03
C GLY A 59 16.70 -2.67 -3.65
N GLY A 60 16.01 -1.67 -3.06
CA GLY A 60 16.03 -0.29 -3.55
C GLY A 60 15.26 -0.07 -4.87
N GLY A 61 15.52 1.05 -5.53
CA GLY A 61 14.83 1.46 -6.76
C GLY A 61 15.33 0.74 -8.02
N SER A 62 16.58 0.24 -8.05
CA SER A 62 17.19 -0.36 -9.25
C SER A 62 16.71 -1.79 -9.49
N LEU A 63 16.54 -2.17 -10.77
CA LEU A 63 16.17 -3.55 -11.13
C LEU A 63 17.24 -4.56 -10.71
N LEU A 64 18.52 -4.20 -10.86
CA LEU A 64 19.65 -5.07 -10.47
C LEU A 64 19.67 -5.29 -8.95
N GLY A 65 19.49 -4.23 -8.16
CA GLY A 65 19.40 -4.34 -6.70
C GLY A 65 18.24 -5.23 -6.26
N LYS A 66 17.06 -5.03 -6.84
CA LYS A 66 15.89 -5.88 -6.58
C LYS A 66 16.15 -7.35 -6.93
N LEU A 67 16.79 -7.62 -8.06
CA LEU A 67 17.12 -8.99 -8.46
C LEU A 67 18.10 -9.64 -7.48
N LYS A 68 19.22 -8.95 -7.15
CA LYS A 68 20.24 -9.51 -6.25
C LYS A 68 19.68 -9.83 -4.86
N THR A 69 18.91 -8.90 -4.28
CA THR A 69 18.31 -9.12 -2.95
C THR A 69 17.23 -10.21 -2.97
N SER A 70 16.42 -10.30 -4.03
CA SER A 70 15.43 -11.35 -4.20
C SER A 70 16.08 -12.73 -4.28
N VAL A 71 17.13 -12.91 -5.12
CA VAL A 71 17.83 -14.19 -5.24
C VAL A 71 18.41 -14.64 -3.90
N LYS A 72 19.11 -13.72 -3.20
CA LYS A 72 19.66 -14.01 -1.86
C LYS A 72 18.57 -14.41 -0.88
N ARG A 73 17.50 -13.63 -0.83
CA ARG A 73 16.34 -13.88 0.05
C ARG A 73 15.66 -15.21 -0.25
N THR A 74 15.57 -15.60 -1.53
CA THR A 74 14.96 -16.89 -1.91
C THR A 74 15.74 -18.05 -1.28
N VAL A 75 17.07 -18.02 -1.26
CA VAL A 75 17.90 -19.06 -0.62
C VAL A 75 17.61 -19.12 0.88
N GLU A 76 17.66 -17.98 1.57
CA GLU A 76 17.39 -17.90 3.01
C GLU A 76 15.97 -18.38 3.39
N LEU A 77 14.98 -18.11 2.52
CA LEU A 77 13.60 -18.56 2.74
C LEU A 77 13.42 -20.06 2.56
N VAL A 78 14.19 -20.71 1.67
CA VAL A 78 14.10 -22.17 1.45
C VAL A 78 14.32 -22.92 2.76
N ASP A 79 15.35 -22.57 3.52
CA ASP A 79 15.67 -23.23 4.81
C ASP A 79 14.51 -23.10 5.82
N ILE A 80 13.90 -21.91 5.89
CA ILE A 80 12.74 -21.65 6.76
C ILE A 80 11.52 -22.48 6.33
N ILE A 81 11.28 -22.57 5.01
CA ILE A 81 10.12 -23.29 4.49
C ILE A 81 10.30 -24.81 4.60
N GLU A 82 11.51 -25.31 4.51
CA GLU A 82 11.84 -26.71 4.80
C GLU A 82 11.51 -27.04 6.27
N GLU A 83 11.93 -26.18 7.22
CA GLU A 83 11.65 -26.36 8.66
C GLU A 83 10.15 -26.32 8.98
N HIS A 84 9.44 -25.35 8.40
CA HIS A 84 8.04 -25.08 8.76
C HIS A 84 7.02 -25.88 7.94
N SER A 85 7.39 -26.38 6.77
CA SER A 85 6.57 -27.24 5.89
C SER A 85 5.12 -26.77 5.71
N PRO A 86 4.88 -25.57 5.13
CA PRO A 86 3.52 -25.07 4.92
C PRO A 86 2.78 -25.88 3.85
N ASP A 87 1.46 -26.04 4.04
CA ASP A 87 0.58 -26.73 3.09
C ASP A 87 0.13 -25.85 1.93
N ILE A 88 0.16 -24.50 2.12
CA ILE A 88 -0.29 -23.52 1.13
C ILE A 88 0.48 -22.20 1.28
N CYS A 89 0.75 -21.55 0.15
CA CYS A 89 1.41 -20.27 0.07
C CYS A 89 0.44 -19.17 -0.38
N VAL A 90 0.49 -17.99 0.25
CA VAL A 90 -0.34 -16.83 -0.12
C VAL A 90 0.53 -15.59 -0.23
N SER A 91 0.52 -14.93 -1.39
CA SER A 91 1.25 -13.69 -1.61
C SER A 91 0.44 -12.65 -2.38
N SER A 92 0.92 -11.41 -2.35
CA SER A 92 0.43 -10.36 -3.24
C SER A 92 1.56 -9.96 -4.23
N GLY A 93 2.09 -10.97 -4.93
CA GLY A 93 3.14 -10.81 -5.93
C GLY A 93 4.57 -10.92 -5.37
N SER A 94 4.81 -11.83 -4.43
CA SER A 94 6.16 -12.22 -4.01
C SER A 94 6.79 -13.16 -5.03
N LEU A 95 7.85 -12.69 -5.70
CA LEU A 95 8.64 -13.50 -6.63
C LEU A 95 9.34 -14.66 -5.90
N ASP A 96 9.86 -14.38 -4.70
CA ASP A 96 10.59 -15.34 -3.88
C ASP A 96 9.67 -16.51 -3.47
N MET A 97 8.51 -16.19 -2.87
CA MET A 97 7.52 -17.20 -2.52
C MET A 97 7.01 -17.99 -3.74
N THR A 98 6.71 -17.29 -4.83
CA THR A 98 6.23 -17.96 -6.05
C THR A 98 7.27 -18.95 -6.59
N ARG A 99 8.56 -18.61 -6.55
CA ARG A 99 9.65 -19.49 -6.95
C ARG A 99 9.75 -20.71 -6.04
N ILE A 100 9.66 -20.52 -4.73
CA ILE A 100 9.75 -21.58 -3.73
C ILE A 100 8.54 -22.51 -3.83
N SER A 101 7.33 -21.97 -3.85
CA SER A 101 6.09 -22.74 -3.93
C SER A 101 6.07 -23.65 -5.17
N PHE A 102 6.47 -23.09 -6.33
CA PHE A 102 6.60 -23.88 -7.56
C PHE A 102 7.66 -24.98 -7.43
N GLY A 103 8.83 -24.67 -6.86
CA GLY A 103 9.94 -25.61 -6.74
C GLY A 103 9.67 -26.76 -5.78
N LEU A 104 8.87 -26.52 -4.74
CA LEU A 104 8.50 -27.51 -3.73
C LEU A 104 7.13 -28.15 -3.96
N GLY A 105 6.41 -27.76 -5.03
CA GLY A 105 5.06 -28.26 -5.32
C GLY A 105 3.99 -27.81 -4.33
N ILE A 106 4.23 -26.73 -3.57
CA ILE A 106 3.26 -26.19 -2.61
C ILE A 106 2.24 -25.33 -3.36
N PRO A 107 0.92 -25.52 -3.18
CA PRO A 107 -0.09 -24.68 -3.82
C PRO A 107 0.09 -23.20 -3.48
N HIS A 108 0.00 -22.32 -4.49
CA HIS A 108 0.14 -20.89 -4.34
C HIS A 108 -1.14 -20.14 -4.71
N ILE A 109 -1.57 -19.26 -3.83
CA ILE A 109 -2.66 -18.29 -4.05
C ILE A 109 -2.05 -16.90 -4.21
N LEU A 110 -2.35 -16.26 -5.34
CA LEU A 110 -2.06 -14.84 -5.55
C LEU A 110 -3.28 -14.01 -5.14
N LEU A 111 -3.13 -13.14 -4.16
CA LEU A 111 -4.17 -12.24 -3.65
C LEU A 111 -3.79 -10.80 -4.02
N SER A 112 -4.45 -10.21 -5.04
CA SER A 112 -4.00 -8.91 -5.57
C SER A 112 -5.14 -8.09 -6.21
N ASP A 113 -5.04 -6.76 -6.01
CA ASP A 113 -5.87 -5.73 -6.66
C ASP A 113 -5.13 -4.97 -7.78
N THR A 114 -3.90 -5.41 -8.13
CA THR A 114 -3.00 -4.68 -9.02
C THR A 114 -2.60 -5.55 -10.22
N PRO A 115 -3.51 -5.80 -11.18
CA PRO A 115 -3.24 -6.65 -12.33
C PRO A 115 -2.14 -6.09 -13.26
N GLU A 116 -1.88 -4.78 -13.24
CA GLU A 116 -0.85 -4.12 -14.03
C GLU A 116 0.57 -4.30 -13.50
N SER A 117 0.76 -4.89 -12.33
CA SER A 117 2.08 -5.09 -11.73
C SER A 117 2.96 -6.01 -12.61
N PRO A 118 4.20 -5.62 -12.95
CA PRO A 118 5.09 -6.42 -13.80
C PRO A 118 5.39 -7.82 -13.24
N VAL A 119 5.36 -7.99 -11.92
CA VAL A 119 5.61 -9.29 -11.26
C VAL A 119 4.57 -10.34 -11.62
N ASN A 120 3.38 -9.91 -12.07
CA ASN A 120 2.29 -10.81 -12.46
C ASN A 120 2.63 -11.69 -13.65
N ARG A 121 3.56 -11.25 -14.53
CA ARG A 121 4.07 -12.08 -15.64
C ARG A 121 4.76 -13.35 -15.13
N TYR A 122 5.27 -13.32 -13.91
CA TYR A 122 5.91 -14.46 -13.28
C TYR A 122 4.95 -15.15 -12.28
N CYS A 123 4.29 -14.39 -11.42
CA CYS A 123 3.49 -14.95 -10.32
C CYS A 123 2.19 -15.62 -10.82
N VAL A 124 1.46 -14.98 -11.74
CA VAL A 124 0.15 -15.48 -12.16
C VAL A 124 0.18 -16.86 -12.84
N PRO A 125 1.09 -17.12 -13.81
CA PRO A 125 1.16 -18.45 -14.46
C PRO A 125 1.49 -19.59 -13.49
N LEU A 126 2.21 -19.29 -12.41
CA LEU A 126 2.65 -20.26 -11.40
C LEU A 126 1.69 -20.36 -10.21
N SER A 127 0.62 -19.56 -10.19
CA SER A 127 -0.39 -19.60 -9.13
C SER A 127 -1.47 -20.63 -9.41
N ASN A 128 -1.94 -21.33 -8.39
CA ASN A 128 -3.08 -22.22 -8.47
C ASN A 128 -4.40 -21.45 -8.59
N TYR A 129 -4.49 -20.31 -7.87
CA TYR A 129 -5.63 -19.40 -7.88
C TYR A 129 -5.19 -17.95 -7.81
N VAL A 130 -6.00 -17.05 -8.39
CA VAL A 130 -5.91 -15.60 -8.18
C VAL A 130 -7.19 -15.15 -7.49
N PHE A 131 -7.04 -14.46 -6.36
CA PHE A 131 -8.13 -13.78 -5.66
C PHE A 131 -8.01 -12.27 -5.89
N THR A 132 -9.10 -11.63 -6.27
CA THR A 132 -9.10 -10.21 -6.66
C THR A 132 -10.43 -9.53 -6.32
N PRO A 133 -10.46 -8.21 -6.08
CA PRO A 133 -11.70 -7.47 -5.90
C PRO A 133 -12.66 -7.64 -7.10
N TRP A 134 -13.95 -7.64 -6.82
CA TRP A 134 -15.01 -7.86 -7.83
C TRP A 134 -14.96 -6.90 -9.03
N ILE A 135 -14.44 -5.69 -8.81
CA ILE A 135 -14.34 -4.64 -9.83
C ILE A 135 -13.29 -4.91 -10.90
N ILE A 136 -12.35 -5.82 -10.63
CA ILE A 136 -11.29 -6.15 -11.58
C ILE A 136 -11.80 -7.23 -12.54
N PRO A 137 -11.80 -6.98 -13.85
CA PRO A 137 -12.19 -7.98 -14.83
C PRO A 137 -11.27 -9.21 -14.78
N LYS A 138 -11.85 -10.41 -14.98
CA LYS A 138 -11.05 -11.65 -15.01
C LYS A 138 -10.00 -11.65 -16.12
N ASP A 139 -10.30 -11.01 -17.24
CA ASP A 139 -9.40 -10.92 -18.41
C ASP A 139 -8.09 -10.22 -18.09
N GLU A 140 -8.09 -9.31 -17.08
CA GLU A 140 -6.85 -8.68 -16.60
C GLU A 140 -5.87 -9.69 -15.97
N TRP A 141 -6.33 -10.86 -15.60
CA TRP A 141 -5.52 -11.95 -15.07
C TRP A 141 -5.30 -13.06 -16.11
N VAL A 142 -6.34 -13.40 -16.89
CA VAL A 142 -6.29 -14.43 -17.94
C VAL A 142 -5.21 -14.13 -18.99
N LYS A 143 -4.95 -12.86 -19.29
CA LYS A 143 -3.87 -12.45 -20.20
C LYS A 143 -2.47 -12.91 -19.79
N TYR A 144 -2.28 -13.32 -18.53
CA TYR A 144 -1.03 -13.89 -18.00
C TYR A 144 -0.98 -15.42 -18.08
N GLY A 145 -2.01 -16.08 -18.63
CA GLY A 145 -2.05 -17.53 -18.85
C GLY A 145 -2.79 -18.36 -17.80
N ILE A 146 -3.38 -17.74 -16.77
CA ILE A 146 -4.23 -18.46 -15.82
C ILE A 146 -5.64 -18.68 -16.40
N SER A 147 -6.26 -19.84 -16.11
CA SER A 147 -7.65 -20.07 -16.47
C SER A 147 -8.61 -19.13 -15.73
N GLY A 148 -9.61 -18.58 -16.41
CA GLY A 148 -10.63 -17.73 -15.80
C GLY A 148 -11.45 -18.40 -14.68
N ARG A 149 -11.50 -19.75 -14.65
CA ARG A 149 -12.11 -20.51 -13.55
C ARG A 149 -11.30 -20.45 -12.25
N LYS A 150 -10.00 -20.20 -12.34
CA LYS A 150 -9.08 -20.06 -11.23
C LYS A 150 -8.97 -18.60 -10.72
N VAL A 151 -9.66 -17.65 -11.38
CA VAL A 151 -9.76 -16.26 -10.94
C VAL A 151 -11.03 -16.09 -10.12
N LEU A 152 -10.88 -15.98 -8.82
CA LEU A 152 -11.95 -15.84 -7.84
C LEU A 152 -12.07 -14.38 -7.39
N LYS A 153 -13.31 -13.90 -7.31
CA LYS A 153 -13.60 -12.51 -6.96
C LYS A 153 -14.24 -12.41 -5.58
N TYR A 154 -13.74 -11.48 -4.76
CA TYR A 154 -14.38 -11.11 -3.49
C TYR A 154 -15.05 -9.72 -3.59
N ARG A 155 -16.12 -9.50 -2.78
CA ARG A 155 -16.98 -8.31 -2.86
C ARG A 155 -16.55 -7.23 -1.86
N ALA A 156 -15.26 -6.90 -1.85
CA ALA A 156 -14.71 -5.83 -1.02
C ALA A 156 -13.51 -5.17 -1.73
N LEU A 157 -13.20 -3.92 -1.37
CA LEU A 157 -11.87 -3.35 -1.57
C LEU A 157 -10.97 -3.84 -0.44
N ASP A 158 -9.69 -4.06 -0.73
CA ASP A 158 -8.75 -4.64 0.24
C ASP A 158 -8.76 -3.95 1.62
N PRO A 159 -8.81 -2.59 1.71
CA PRO A 159 -8.78 -1.93 3.01
C PRO A 159 -9.98 -2.22 3.92
N VAL A 160 -11.08 -2.72 3.40
CA VAL A 160 -12.22 -3.15 4.25
C VAL A 160 -11.77 -4.21 5.26
N ALA A 161 -10.80 -5.08 4.88
CA ALA A 161 -10.32 -6.14 5.75
C ALA A 161 -9.73 -5.65 7.08
N TRP A 162 -9.04 -4.50 7.08
CA TRP A 162 -8.42 -3.96 8.30
C TRP A 162 -9.13 -2.70 8.84
N LEU A 163 -10.02 -2.11 8.07
CA LEU A 163 -10.86 -1.01 8.54
C LEU A 163 -12.14 -1.51 9.22
N ASP A 164 -12.51 -2.77 9.02
CA ASP A 164 -13.61 -3.37 9.75
C ASP A 164 -13.31 -3.41 11.26
N GLY A 165 -14.17 -2.78 12.04
CA GLY A 165 -13.96 -2.61 13.47
C GLY A 165 -12.90 -1.56 13.87
N PHE A 166 -12.33 -0.81 12.94
CA PHE A 166 -11.43 0.30 13.25
C PHE A 166 -12.10 1.31 14.18
N ARG A 167 -11.37 1.74 15.22
CA ARG A 167 -11.79 2.77 16.17
C ARG A 167 -10.78 3.90 16.13
N PRO A 168 -11.13 5.10 15.69
CA PRO A 168 -10.22 6.23 15.61
C PRO A 168 -9.80 6.69 17.01
N SER A 169 -8.52 7.03 17.16
CA SER A 169 -7.90 7.56 18.37
C SER A 169 -7.25 8.91 18.06
N LYS A 170 -7.41 9.87 18.98
CA LYS A 170 -6.79 11.20 18.84
C LYS A 170 -5.31 11.22 19.28
N ARG A 171 -4.76 10.08 19.73
CA ARG A 171 -3.39 10.03 20.28
C ARG A 171 -2.36 10.61 19.30
N ILE A 172 -2.39 10.18 18.04
CA ILE A 172 -1.46 10.66 17.01
C ILE A 172 -1.61 12.16 16.75
N LEU A 173 -2.81 12.70 16.85
CA LEU A 173 -3.03 14.14 16.67
C LEU A 173 -2.39 14.94 17.81
N TYR A 174 -2.56 14.50 19.06
CA TYR A 174 -1.96 15.14 20.22
C TYR A 174 -0.43 15.09 20.16
N GLU A 175 0.15 13.97 19.75
CA GLU A 175 1.60 13.80 19.61
C GLU A 175 2.22 14.84 18.67
N PHE A 176 1.52 15.22 17.60
CA PHE A 176 2.01 16.16 16.58
C PHE A 176 1.36 17.55 16.66
N GLY A 177 0.56 17.83 17.68
CA GLY A 177 -0.12 19.12 17.86
C GLY A 177 -1.06 19.46 16.70
N ILE A 178 -1.79 18.46 16.18
CA ILE A 178 -2.71 18.57 15.03
C ILE A 178 -4.15 18.58 15.58
N ASP A 179 -4.98 19.52 15.11
CA ASP A 179 -6.38 19.56 15.45
C ASP A 179 -7.18 18.68 14.47
N GLU A 180 -8.15 17.93 15.00
CA GLU A 180 -9.05 17.10 14.20
C GLU A 180 -9.81 17.94 13.16
N PHE A 181 -9.94 17.39 11.95
CA PHE A 181 -10.65 18.01 10.82
C PHE A 181 -10.13 19.40 10.41
N ASN A 182 -8.93 19.77 10.88
CA ASN A 182 -8.30 21.07 10.58
C ASN A 182 -6.95 20.91 9.87
N TYR A 183 -6.79 19.87 9.06
CA TYR A 183 -5.60 19.68 8.22
C TYR A 183 -5.89 18.97 6.91
N VAL A 184 -5.11 19.32 5.90
CA VAL A 184 -4.98 18.57 4.65
C VAL A 184 -3.89 17.54 4.84
N LEU A 185 -4.21 16.27 4.70
CA LEU A 185 -3.25 15.18 4.72
C LEU A 185 -2.79 14.86 3.31
N LEU A 186 -1.50 15.01 3.02
CA LEU A 186 -0.92 14.70 1.72
C LEU A 186 0.02 13.51 1.81
N ARG A 187 -0.25 12.47 1.04
CA ARG A 187 0.66 11.32 0.86
C ARG A 187 1.46 11.48 -0.42
N MET A 188 2.79 11.54 -0.28
CA MET A 188 3.69 11.62 -1.43
C MET A 188 3.55 10.41 -2.36
N PRO A 189 3.74 10.59 -3.69
CA PRO A 189 3.66 9.50 -4.64
C PRO A 189 4.78 8.48 -4.42
N GLU A 190 4.51 7.26 -4.84
CA GLU A 190 5.49 6.21 -4.98
C GLU A 190 6.44 6.55 -6.14
N THR A 191 7.74 6.41 -5.95
CA THR A 191 8.76 6.72 -6.97
C THR A 191 9.69 5.54 -7.28
N GLN A 192 9.70 4.50 -6.44
CA GLN A 192 10.59 3.34 -6.58
C GLN A 192 9.89 2.07 -7.06
N ALA A 193 8.56 2.08 -7.21
CA ALA A 193 7.82 0.94 -7.75
C ALA A 193 8.15 0.70 -9.22
N SER A 194 8.31 -0.56 -9.61
CA SER A 194 8.71 -0.93 -10.97
C SER A 194 7.75 -0.44 -12.06
N TYR A 195 6.48 -0.26 -11.74
CA TYR A 195 5.45 0.24 -12.65
C TYR A 195 5.40 1.78 -12.78
N LEU A 196 6.24 2.50 -12.02
CA LEU A 196 6.35 3.96 -12.05
C LEU A 196 7.73 4.45 -12.53
N ILE A 197 8.61 3.55 -12.92
CA ILE A 197 9.94 3.92 -13.45
C ILE A 197 9.76 4.82 -14.68
N GLY A 198 10.40 5.99 -14.66
CA GLY A 198 10.33 6.99 -15.74
C GLY A 198 9.10 7.91 -15.71
N ILE A 199 8.22 7.79 -14.72
CA ILE A 199 7.09 8.71 -14.57
C ILE A 199 7.53 9.96 -13.81
N ASN A 200 7.29 11.14 -14.40
CA ASN A 200 7.59 12.42 -13.77
C ASN A 200 6.60 12.72 -12.63
N THR A 201 7.15 12.92 -11.43
CA THR A 201 6.39 13.29 -10.22
C THR A 201 6.60 14.75 -9.79
N GLU A 202 7.38 15.53 -10.54
CA GLU A 202 7.75 16.92 -10.22
C GLU A 202 6.53 17.82 -9.97
N TYR A 203 5.45 17.60 -10.72
CA TYR A 203 4.23 18.38 -10.54
C TYR A 203 3.61 18.20 -9.14
N VAL A 204 3.83 17.07 -8.48
CA VAL A 204 3.37 16.86 -7.10
C VAL A 204 4.20 17.69 -6.12
N MET A 205 5.51 17.79 -6.34
CA MET A 205 6.36 18.68 -5.55
C MET A 205 5.93 20.14 -5.70
N ARG A 206 5.64 20.61 -6.92
CA ARG A 206 5.11 21.96 -7.16
C ARG A 206 3.77 22.20 -6.45
N LEU A 207 2.89 21.19 -6.43
CA LEU A 207 1.64 21.25 -5.65
C LEU A 207 1.92 21.43 -4.16
N VAL A 208 2.83 20.63 -3.61
CA VAL A 208 3.21 20.68 -2.19
C VAL A 208 3.78 22.06 -1.82
N GLU A 209 4.70 22.62 -2.62
CA GLU A 209 5.29 23.95 -2.41
C GLU A 209 4.22 25.06 -2.41
N LYS A 210 3.27 24.97 -3.34
CA LYS A 210 2.16 25.94 -3.43
C LYS A 210 1.18 25.82 -2.27
N LEU A 211 0.91 24.60 -1.81
CA LEU A 211 0.09 24.38 -0.61
C LEU A 211 0.80 24.93 0.64
N ALA A 212 2.08 24.59 0.85
CA ALA A 212 2.84 25.08 1.99
C ALA A 212 2.94 26.61 2.04
N SER A 213 3.00 27.26 0.88
CA SER A 213 3.11 28.73 0.80
C SER A 213 1.78 29.47 0.95
N ASN A 214 0.65 28.87 0.57
CA ASN A 214 -0.60 29.61 0.40
C ASN A 214 -1.80 29.02 1.17
N LEU A 215 -1.66 27.84 1.78
CA LEU A 215 -2.74 27.26 2.57
C LEU A 215 -2.86 28.05 3.89
N SER A 216 -4.04 28.61 4.15
CA SER A 216 -4.32 29.39 5.35
C SER A 216 -5.52 28.84 6.11
N GLY A 217 -5.46 28.91 7.45
CA GLY A 217 -6.55 28.45 8.33
C GLY A 217 -6.62 26.93 8.53
N VAL A 218 -5.84 26.15 7.75
CA VAL A 218 -5.80 24.69 7.80
C VAL A 218 -4.34 24.24 7.73
N LYS A 219 -3.91 23.31 8.57
CA LYS A 219 -2.53 22.80 8.56
C LYS A 219 -2.30 21.88 7.35
N LEU A 220 -1.09 21.89 6.82
CA LEU A 220 -0.63 20.90 5.83
C LEU A 220 0.18 19.82 6.56
N VAL A 221 -0.28 18.57 6.46
CA VAL A 221 0.41 17.40 7.02
C VAL A 221 0.88 16.53 5.86
N ILE A 222 2.15 16.19 5.83
CA ILE A 222 2.75 15.45 4.71
C ILE A 222 3.33 14.13 5.20
N LEU A 223 2.97 13.05 4.54
CA LEU A 223 3.52 11.73 4.74
C LEU A 223 4.44 11.36 3.57
N PRO A 224 5.77 11.49 3.71
CA PRO A 224 6.72 11.00 2.72
C PRO A 224 6.64 9.48 2.58
N ARG A 225 7.12 8.96 1.46
CA ARG A 225 7.32 7.51 1.32
C ARG A 225 8.74 7.11 1.67
N TYR A 226 9.72 7.94 1.33
CA TYR A 226 11.15 7.64 1.44
C TYR A 226 11.86 8.77 2.17
N GLY A 227 12.95 8.43 2.83
CA GLY A 227 13.78 9.40 3.56
C GLY A 227 14.28 10.54 2.66
N GLU A 228 14.58 10.28 1.38
CA GLU A 228 14.95 11.30 0.40
C GLU A 228 13.85 12.35 0.19
N GLN A 229 12.58 11.92 0.12
CA GLN A 229 11.44 12.85 0.03
C GLN A 229 11.30 13.66 1.32
N ALA A 230 11.49 13.04 2.49
CA ALA A 230 11.43 13.75 3.75
C ALA A 230 12.51 14.85 3.82
N ILE A 231 13.73 14.59 3.35
CA ILE A 231 14.81 15.56 3.29
C ILE A 231 14.46 16.73 2.37
N GLN A 232 13.93 16.46 1.18
CA GLN A 232 13.51 17.51 0.23
C GLN A 232 12.40 18.39 0.83
N LEU A 233 11.47 17.80 1.56
CA LEU A 233 10.35 18.51 2.17
C LEU A 233 10.76 19.40 3.34
N LYS A 234 11.93 19.19 3.98
CA LYS A 234 12.45 20.06 5.07
C LYS A 234 12.61 21.51 4.63
N SER A 235 12.83 21.78 3.36
CA SER A 235 12.89 23.14 2.81
C SER A 235 11.60 23.94 2.94
N LEU A 236 10.46 23.28 3.16
CA LEU A 236 9.16 23.93 3.36
C LEU A 236 9.05 24.65 4.72
N GLY A 237 9.98 24.39 5.63
CA GLY A 237 10.06 25.02 6.94
C GLY A 237 8.83 24.73 7.82
N LYS A 238 8.37 25.75 8.56
CA LYS A 238 7.26 25.62 9.54
C LYS A 238 5.86 25.58 8.90
N ASN A 239 5.77 25.68 7.58
CA ASN A 239 4.48 25.76 6.88
C ASN A 239 3.82 24.39 6.69
N ALA A 240 4.52 23.30 7.00
CA ALA A 240 4.01 21.94 6.92
C ALA A 240 4.53 21.08 8.07
N ILE A 241 3.71 20.16 8.54
CA ILE A 241 4.11 19.09 9.47
C ILE A 241 4.52 17.89 8.61
N ILE A 242 5.78 17.48 8.71
CA ILE A 242 6.34 16.38 7.90
C ILE A 242 6.62 15.21 8.84
N PHE A 243 6.03 14.08 8.56
CA PHE A 243 6.30 12.85 9.30
C PHE A 243 7.61 12.24 8.79
N GLU A 244 8.58 12.07 9.67
CA GLU A 244 9.90 11.53 9.29
C GLU A 244 9.90 10.00 9.14
N ARG A 245 8.91 9.32 9.69
CA ARG A 245 8.75 7.86 9.62
C ARG A 245 7.34 7.45 9.19
N PRO A 246 7.17 6.22 8.68
CA PRO A 246 5.86 5.66 8.40
C PRO A 246 4.95 5.65 9.63
N VAL A 247 3.67 5.85 9.39
CA VAL A 247 2.63 5.90 10.42
C VAL A 247 1.82 4.63 10.39
N SER A 248 1.69 3.97 11.54
CA SER A 248 0.89 2.77 11.75
C SER A 248 -0.57 3.08 12.13
N ASP A 249 -0.86 4.29 12.62
CA ASP A 249 -2.19 4.70 13.07
C ASP A 249 -3.02 5.33 11.93
N HIS A 250 -4.06 4.65 11.51
CA HIS A 250 -4.98 5.10 10.46
C HIS A 250 -5.83 6.32 10.89
N SER A 251 -5.82 6.68 12.17
CA SER A 251 -6.55 7.84 12.69
C SER A 251 -6.09 9.15 12.05
N ILE A 252 -4.82 9.23 11.62
CA ILE A 252 -4.29 10.39 10.88
C ILE A 252 -5.03 10.59 9.53
N VAL A 253 -5.55 9.53 8.93
CA VAL A 253 -6.38 9.62 7.73
C VAL A 253 -7.81 10.00 8.10
N TYR A 254 -8.37 9.33 9.10
CA TYR A 254 -9.76 9.52 9.52
C TYR A 254 -10.08 10.97 9.91
N TYR A 255 -9.20 11.62 10.68
CA TYR A 255 -9.39 13.00 11.15
C TYR A 255 -8.95 14.08 10.16
N ALA A 256 -8.50 13.72 8.96
CA ALA A 256 -8.17 14.70 7.94
C ALA A 256 -9.42 15.42 7.41
N SER A 257 -9.34 16.75 7.22
CA SER A 257 -10.41 17.48 6.53
C SER A 257 -10.44 17.18 5.04
N LEU A 258 -9.29 16.86 4.47
CA LEU A 258 -9.10 16.48 3.08
C LEU A 258 -7.87 15.57 2.96
N PHE A 259 -7.99 14.49 2.21
CA PHE A 259 -6.86 13.65 1.84
C PHE A 259 -6.42 13.90 0.40
N VAL A 260 -5.12 14.10 0.18
CA VAL A 260 -4.51 14.25 -1.14
C VAL A 260 -3.51 13.12 -1.35
N GLY A 261 -3.80 12.19 -2.25
CA GLY A 261 -3.00 10.99 -2.45
C GLY A 261 -2.22 10.98 -3.75
N GLY A 262 -0.91 10.74 -3.67
CA GLY A 262 -0.05 10.41 -4.82
C GLY A 262 -0.25 8.98 -5.33
N GLY A 263 -1.37 8.33 -5.00
CA GLY A 263 -1.71 6.94 -5.32
C GLY A 263 -1.59 5.98 -4.14
N GLY A 264 -1.97 4.73 -4.38
CA GLY A 264 -1.85 3.64 -3.41
C GLY A 264 -3.04 3.46 -2.47
N THR A 265 -2.81 2.63 -1.47
CA THR A 265 -3.84 2.09 -0.57
C THR A 265 -4.45 3.15 0.34
N MET A 266 -3.67 4.12 0.84
CA MET A 266 -4.19 5.18 1.70
C MET A 266 -5.27 6.04 1.02
N THR A 267 -5.25 6.16 -0.33
CA THR A 267 -6.34 6.81 -1.08
C THR A 267 -7.65 6.03 -0.96
N GLN A 268 -7.57 4.70 -0.99
CA GLN A 268 -8.74 3.83 -0.79
C GLN A 268 -9.22 3.89 0.65
N GLU A 269 -8.31 3.87 1.62
CA GLU A 269 -8.61 4.02 3.06
C GLU A 269 -9.36 5.33 3.33
N ALA A 270 -8.85 6.45 2.82
CA ALA A 270 -9.48 7.75 3.00
C ALA A 270 -10.92 7.80 2.45
N VAL A 271 -11.14 7.25 1.26
CA VAL A 271 -12.48 7.13 0.66
C VAL A 271 -13.40 6.26 1.52
N LEU A 272 -12.93 5.09 1.97
CA LEU A 272 -13.72 4.16 2.79
C LEU A 272 -14.04 4.72 4.18
N MET A 273 -13.19 5.59 4.72
CA MET A 273 -13.43 6.34 5.96
C MET A 273 -14.35 7.56 5.78
N GLY A 274 -14.80 7.84 4.56
CA GLY A 274 -15.67 9.00 4.27
C GLY A 274 -14.93 10.34 4.22
N VAL A 275 -13.59 10.33 4.16
CA VAL A 275 -12.78 11.55 4.05
C VAL A 275 -12.81 12.06 2.61
N PRO A 276 -13.12 13.35 2.36
CA PRO A 276 -13.00 13.94 1.03
C PRO A 276 -11.62 13.66 0.45
N THR A 277 -11.55 13.08 -0.76
CA THR A 277 -10.30 12.54 -1.28
C THR A 277 -10.01 13.02 -2.70
N ILE A 278 -8.77 13.48 -2.91
CA ILE A 278 -8.23 13.90 -4.20
C ILE A 278 -7.03 13.02 -4.53
N SER A 279 -7.03 12.46 -5.73
CA SER A 279 -5.88 11.75 -6.29
C SER A 279 -5.08 12.65 -7.23
N VAL A 280 -3.77 12.71 -7.00
CA VAL A 280 -2.77 13.30 -7.87
C VAL A 280 -1.80 12.23 -8.38
N TYR A 281 -2.32 11.03 -8.63
CA TYR A 281 -1.51 9.91 -9.10
C TYR A 281 -0.96 10.15 -10.51
N PRO A 282 0.36 10.06 -10.71
CA PRO A 282 0.98 10.44 -11.98
C PRO A 282 0.86 9.39 -13.09
N GLY A 283 0.63 8.13 -12.71
CA GLY A 283 0.62 6.99 -13.63
C GLY A 283 -0.75 6.71 -14.28
N ARG A 284 -0.84 5.57 -14.96
CA ARG A 284 -2.11 5.00 -15.42
C ARG A 284 -2.93 4.59 -14.19
N LEU A 285 -4.14 5.13 -14.07
CA LEU A 285 -5.02 4.86 -12.94
C LEU A 285 -5.28 3.36 -12.74
N PRO A 286 -5.03 2.80 -11.54
CA PRO A 286 -5.42 1.44 -11.20
C PRO A 286 -6.94 1.22 -11.34
N ALA A 287 -7.36 -0.02 -11.53
CA ALA A 287 -8.77 -0.38 -11.67
C ALA A 287 -9.62 0.12 -10.48
N VAL A 288 -9.09 -0.03 -9.27
CA VAL A 288 -9.77 0.44 -8.04
C VAL A 288 -9.97 1.96 -8.07
N HIS A 289 -8.96 2.74 -8.47
CA HIS A 289 -9.09 4.19 -8.53
C HIS A 289 -10.11 4.64 -9.60
N ARG A 290 -10.12 3.98 -10.77
CA ARG A 290 -11.14 4.25 -11.79
C ARG A 290 -12.54 4.03 -11.25
N TYR A 291 -12.78 2.89 -10.61
CA TYR A 291 -14.05 2.60 -9.97
C TYR A 291 -14.46 3.68 -8.95
N LEU A 292 -13.55 4.10 -8.07
CA LEU A 292 -13.85 5.13 -7.06
C LEU A 292 -14.17 6.51 -7.70
N ILE A 293 -13.55 6.82 -8.84
CA ILE A 293 -13.88 8.01 -9.64
C ILE A 293 -15.26 7.88 -10.26
N ASP A 294 -15.56 6.74 -10.89
CA ASP A 294 -16.81 6.49 -11.59
C ASP A 294 -18.01 6.55 -10.65
N VAL A 295 -17.85 6.12 -9.39
CA VAL A 295 -18.90 6.25 -8.35
C VAL A 295 -18.89 7.61 -7.63
N GLY A 296 -18.03 8.56 -8.06
CA GLY A 296 -17.96 9.91 -7.49
C GLY A 296 -17.30 10.04 -6.12
N ALA A 297 -16.69 8.96 -5.61
CA ALA A 297 -16.04 8.92 -4.30
C ALA A 297 -14.59 9.45 -4.30
N LEU A 298 -13.98 9.58 -5.48
CA LEU A 298 -12.60 10.05 -5.66
C LEU A 298 -12.55 11.07 -6.81
N LYS A 299 -11.91 12.21 -6.58
CA LYS A 299 -11.56 13.17 -7.65
C LYS A 299 -10.11 12.96 -8.07
N HIS A 300 -9.82 13.01 -9.37
CA HIS A 300 -8.46 12.84 -9.89
C HIS A 300 -8.03 14.02 -10.76
N PHE A 301 -6.82 14.50 -10.54
CA PHE A 301 -6.21 15.61 -11.29
C PHE A 301 -4.80 15.26 -11.74
N LYS A 302 -4.51 15.52 -13.02
CA LYS A 302 -3.18 15.32 -13.63
C LYS A 302 -2.31 16.58 -13.63
N SER A 303 -2.85 17.73 -13.19
CA SER A 303 -2.10 18.97 -13.09
C SER A 303 -2.18 19.54 -11.68
N TRP A 304 -1.06 20.13 -11.22
CA TRP A 304 -1.02 20.74 -9.91
C TRP A 304 -1.97 21.95 -9.77
N GLN A 305 -2.18 22.71 -10.86
CA GLN A 305 -3.07 23.85 -10.86
C GLN A 305 -4.52 23.45 -10.61
N SER A 306 -4.99 22.42 -11.31
CA SER A 306 -6.36 21.91 -11.14
C SER A 306 -6.56 21.30 -9.76
N ALA A 307 -5.58 20.53 -9.28
CA ALA A 307 -5.61 19.96 -7.93
C ALA A 307 -5.64 21.07 -6.86
N LEU A 308 -4.78 22.08 -6.98
CA LEU A 308 -4.71 23.21 -6.06
C LEU A 308 -6.03 23.97 -5.96
N LYS A 309 -6.66 24.26 -7.12
CA LYS A 309 -7.97 24.93 -7.18
C LYS A 309 -9.04 24.13 -6.43
N GLU A 310 -9.06 22.81 -6.62
CA GLU A 310 -10.04 21.96 -5.95
C GLU A 310 -9.76 21.85 -4.45
N ILE A 311 -8.50 21.75 -4.04
CA ILE A 311 -8.11 21.73 -2.63
C ILE A 311 -8.59 23.00 -1.91
N TYR A 312 -8.33 24.20 -2.49
CA TYR A 312 -8.80 25.45 -1.89
C TYR A 312 -10.33 25.55 -1.83
N LYS A 313 -11.03 25.05 -2.85
CA LYS A 313 -12.49 24.99 -2.81
C LYS A 313 -12.97 24.10 -1.67
N SER A 314 -12.36 22.94 -1.50
CA SER A 314 -12.73 21.94 -0.46
C SER A 314 -12.40 22.40 0.96
N THR A 315 -11.33 23.19 1.15
CA THR A 315 -10.94 23.72 2.46
C THR A 315 -11.70 24.97 2.88
N LYS A 316 -12.26 25.73 1.92
CA LYS A 316 -13.11 26.91 2.22
C LYS A 316 -14.59 26.59 2.47
N ALA A 317 -15.05 25.42 2.03
CA ALA A 317 -16.45 25.02 2.14
C ALA A 317 -16.82 24.42 3.51
N ARG A 318 -15.86 24.43 4.43
CA ARG A 318 -16.03 24.07 5.85
C ARG A 318 -15.74 25.26 6.75
#